data_35ef32900b13f83c16b28a4f98a58cb9
#
_entry.id   35ef32900b13f83c16b28a4f98a58cb9
#
_cell.length_a   1.000
_cell.length_b   1.000
_cell.length_c   1.000
_cell.angle_alpha   90.00
_cell.angle_beta   90.00
_cell.angle_gamma   90.00
#
_symmetry.space_group_name_H-M   'P 1'
#
loop_
_entity.id
_entity.type
_entity.pdbx_description
1 polymer ?
#
loop_
_entity_poly.entity_id
_entity_poly.type
_entity_poly.pdbx_seq_one_letter_code
_entity_poly.pdbx_strand_id
1 'polypeptide(L)'
;MALVMDVSVKVTDLGSIKEGQYIVIDGEPCKVVSVEKSKPGKHGSAKARVTAIGIFDGQKRSIVAPVDTKVSVPIISKRAAQVISVSEDFVQVMDLETYETYEVPKPEEAELAEKISPGVEVEVWDVLGRKIIKRLR
;
A
#
# COMPACT_ATOMS: atom_id res chain seq x y z
N MET A 1 5.71 -9.99 28.96
CA MET A 1 5.94 -9.36 27.66
C MET A 1 4.73 -9.61 26.77
N ALA A 2 4.10 -8.57 26.29
CA ALA A 2 2.91 -8.72 25.45
C ALA A 2 3.30 -9.20 24.06
N LEU A 3 2.57 -10.18 23.57
CA LEU A 3 2.66 -10.58 22.17
C LEU A 3 2.03 -9.47 21.33
N VAL A 4 2.85 -8.83 20.50
CA VAL A 4 2.35 -7.89 19.53
C VAL A 4 1.89 -8.68 18.31
N MET A 5 0.57 -8.77 18.14
CA MET A 5 0.02 -9.34 16.91
C MET A 5 0.09 -8.26 15.83
N ASP A 6 0.67 -8.60 14.70
CA ASP A 6 0.66 -7.70 13.55
C ASP A 6 -0.73 -7.75 12.92
N VAL A 7 -1.54 -6.73 13.21
CA VAL A 7 -2.90 -6.62 12.66
C VAL A 7 -2.94 -5.84 11.34
N SER A 8 -1.77 -5.46 10.82
CA SER A 8 -1.67 -4.66 9.60
C SER A 8 -1.69 -5.49 8.32
N VAL A 9 -1.65 -6.82 8.42
CA VAL A 9 -1.67 -7.73 7.27
C VAL A 9 -2.64 -8.88 7.49
N LYS A 10 -3.10 -9.43 6.37
CA LYS A 10 -3.81 -10.72 6.32
C LYS A 10 -2.92 -11.69 5.56
N VAL A 11 -2.97 -12.96 5.92
CA VAL A 11 -2.23 -14.01 5.23
C VAL A 11 -3.17 -14.75 4.29
N THR A 12 -2.74 -14.97 3.05
CA THR A 12 -3.51 -15.71 2.06
C THR A 12 -2.57 -16.49 1.14
N ASP A 13 -3.14 -17.31 0.28
CA ASP A 13 -2.35 -18.05 -0.71
C ASP A 13 -2.03 -17.17 -1.92
N LEU A 14 -0.84 -17.31 -2.46
CA LEU A 14 -0.41 -16.56 -3.63
C LEU A 14 -1.38 -16.75 -4.80
N GLY A 15 -1.90 -17.96 -4.98
CA GLY A 15 -2.84 -18.28 -6.06
C GLY A 15 -4.18 -17.58 -5.98
N SER A 16 -4.53 -17.00 -4.83
CA SER A 16 -5.78 -16.25 -4.67
C SER A 16 -5.64 -14.76 -4.97
N ILE A 17 -4.43 -14.29 -5.23
CA ILE A 17 -4.16 -12.89 -5.53
C ILE A 17 -4.63 -12.56 -6.94
N LYS A 18 -5.27 -11.40 -7.11
CA LYS A 18 -5.80 -10.93 -8.40
C LYS A 18 -5.28 -9.54 -8.71
N GLU A 19 -5.31 -9.16 -9.97
CA GLU A 19 -4.96 -7.82 -10.41
C GLU A 19 -5.82 -6.78 -9.67
N GLY A 20 -5.20 -5.66 -9.31
CA GLY A 20 -5.86 -4.59 -8.56
C GLY A 20 -5.85 -4.77 -7.06
N GLN A 21 -5.52 -5.95 -6.57
CA GLN A 21 -5.34 -6.20 -5.14
C GLN A 21 -3.96 -5.77 -4.69
N TYR A 22 -3.69 -5.90 -3.40
CA TYR A 22 -2.42 -5.48 -2.81
C TYR A 22 -1.72 -6.68 -2.20
N ILE A 23 -0.39 -6.66 -2.22
CA ILE A 23 0.46 -7.73 -1.71
C ILE A 23 1.72 -7.11 -1.12
N VAL A 24 2.26 -7.74 -0.08
CA VAL A 24 3.56 -7.35 0.46
C VAL A 24 4.64 -8.19 -0.23
N ILE A 25 5.58 -7.53 -0.88
CA ILE A 25 6.74 -8.16 -1.52
C ILE A 25 8.00 -7.49 -0.98
N ASP A 26 8.92 -8.28 -0.43
CA ASP A 26 10.16 -7.78 0.17
C ASP A 26 9.92 -6.72 1.24
N GLY A 27 8.86 -6.89 2.02
CA GLY A 27 8.49 -5.97 3.09
C GLY A 27 7.79 -4.70 2.62
N GLU A 28 7.58 -4.51 1.30
CA GLU A 28 6.93 -3.33 0.75
C GLU A 28 5.52 -3.64 0.28
N PRO A 29 4.53 -2.77 0.61
CA PRO A 29 3.18 -2.93 0.10
C PRO A 29 3.12 -2.50 -1.36
N CYS A 30 2.55 -3.35 -2.20
CA CYS A 30 2.53 -3.15 -3.64
C CYS A 30 1.13 -3.40 -4.20
N LYS A 31 0.78 -2.69 -5.26
CA LYS A 31 -0.45 -2.91 -6.00
C LYS A 31 -0.19 -3.90 -7.14
N VAL A 32 -0.96 -4.96 -7.20
CA VAL A 32 -0.80 -6.02 -8.19
C VAL A 32 -1.25 -5.52 -9.56
N VAL A 33 -0.37 -5.63 -10.55
CA VAL A 33 -0.66 -5.22 -11.94
C VAL A 33 -0.76 -6.39 -12.89
N SER A 34 -0.22 -7.56 -12.53
CA SER A 34 -0.26 -8.73 -13.40
C SER A 34 -0.19 -10.00 -12.58
N VAL A 35 -0.98 -10.99 -12.95
CA VAL A 35 -0.95 -12.33 -12.37
C VAL A 35 -0.91 -13.35 -13.48
N GLU A 36 0.14 -14.16 -13.51
CA GLU A 36 0.27 -15.27 -14.45
C GLU A 36 0.34 -16.57 -13.69
N LYS A 37 -0.43 -17.56 -14.12
CA LYS A 37 -0.42 -18.89 -13.50
C LYS A 37 0.02 -19.89 -14.55
N SER A 38 0.90 -20.79 -14.16
CA SER A 38 1.36 -21.88 -15.01
C SER A 38 1.07 -23.21 -14.33
N LYS A 39 0.65 -24.19 -15.12
CA LYS A 39 0.50 -25.57 -14.66
C LYS A 39 1.76 -26.30 -15.07
N PRO A 40 2.61 -26.72 -14.11
CA PRO A 40 3.70 -27.62 -14.45
C PRO A 40 3.13 -28.99 -14.83
N GLY A 41 3.97 -29.86 -15.38
CA GLY A 41 3.55 -31.21 -15.78
C GLY A 41 2.99 -32.04 -14.62
N LYS A 42 2.85 -33.33 -14.84
CA LYS A 42 2.10 -34.28 -14.01
C LYS A 42 2.45 -34.32 -12.52
N HIS A 43 3.60 -33.82 -12.10
CA HIS A 43 4.11 -33.99 -10.74
C HIS A 43 4.44 -32.68 -10.01
N GLY A 44 3.96 -31.53 -10.50
CA GLY A 44 4.26 -30.26 -9.88
C GLY A 44 3.02 -29.48 -9.49
N SER A 45 3.12 -28.69 -8.44
CA SER A 45 2.10 -27.71 -8.09
C SER A 45 2.09 -26.60 -9.12
N ALA A 46 0.92 -26.01 -9.37
CA ALA A 46 0.84 -24.80 -10.18
C ALA A 46 1.66 -23.69 -9.53
N LYS A 47 2.30 -22.88 -10.35
CA LYS A 47 3.04 -21.70 -9.91
C LYS A 47 2.33 -20.44 -10.35
N ALA A 48 2.51 -19.39 -9.58
CA ALA A 48 2.00 -18.07 -9.95
C ALA A 48 3.15 -17.07 -9.99
N ARG A 49 3.10 -16.19 -10.99
CA ARG A 49 3.96 -15.01 -11.04
C ARG A 49 3.08 -13.80 -10.80
N VAL A 50 3.33 -13.09 -9.74
CA VAL A 50 2.61 -11.87 -9.39
C VAL A 50 3.57 -10.70 -9.57
N THR A 51 3.20 -9.73 -10.40
CA THR A 51 3.95 -8.50 -10.61
C THR A 51 3.17 -7.36 -10.00
N ALA A 52 3.84 -6.52 -9.23
CA ALA A 52 3.20 -5.44 -8.50
C ALA A 52 4.10 -4.21 -8.43
N ILE A 53 3.49 -3.05 -8.18
CA ILE A 53 4.18 -1.77 -8.08
C ILE A 53 4.06 -1.28 -6.64
N GLY A 54 5.20 -0.92 -6.04
CA GLY A 54 5.24 -0.40 -4.67
C GLY A 54 4.39 0.85 -4.51
N ILE A 55 3.61 0.90 -3.44
CA ILE A 55 2.74 2.06 -3.14
C ILE A 55 3.59 3.29 -2.82
N PHE A 56 4.68 3.11 -2.09
CA PHE A 56 5.48 4.23 -1.59
C PHE A 56 6.64 4.60 -2.51
N ASP A 57 7.26 3.62 -3.17
CA ASP A 57 8.46 3.86 -3.98
C ASP A 57 8.23 3.72 -5.49
N GLY A 58 7.06 3.24 -5.91
CA GLY A 58 6.75 3.07 -7.33
C GLY A 58 7.57 1.99 -8.03
N GLN A 59 8.34 1.20 -7.28
CA GLN A 59 9.20 0.17 -7.88
C GLN A 59 8.42 -1.08 -8.24
N LYS A 60 8.76 -1.63 -9.39
CA LYS A 60 8.17 -2.89 -9.85
C LYS A 60 8.84 -4.05 -9.13
N ARG A 61 8.03 -4.93 -8.55
CA ARG A 61 8.47 -6.13 -7.89
C ARG A 61 7.70 -7.34 -8.40
N SER A 62 8.33 -8.49 -8.36
CA SER A 62 7.67 -9.74 -8.76
C SER A 62 7.97 -10.85 -7.75
N ILE A 63 7.01 -11.74 -7.61
CA ILE A 63 7.21 -12.97 -6.85
C ILE A 63 6.75 -14.14 -7.73
N VAL A 64 7.57 -15.19 -7.79
CA VAL A 64 7.24 -16.44 -8.50
C VAL A 64 7.35 -17.55 -7.47
N ALA A 65 6.25 -18.24 -7.24
CA ALA A 65 6.22 -19.31 -6.23
C ALA A 65 5.00 -20.21 -6.48
N PRO A 66 4.97 -21.40 -5.83
CA PRO A 66 3.78 -22.23 -5.88
C PRO A 66 2.53 -21.50 -5.42
N VAL A 67 1.38 -21.82 -5.99
CA VAL A 67 0.11 -21.14 -5.69
C VAL A 67 -0.32 -21.26 -4.23
N ASP A 68 0.15 -22.27 -3.52
CA ASP A 68 -0.14 -22.48 -2.10
C ASP A 68 0.85 -21.77 -1.17
N THR A 69 1.78 -21.00 -1.71
CA THR A 69 2.71 -20.19 -0.90
C THR A 69 1.93 -19.12 -0.15
N LYS A 70 2.19 -18.99 1.15
CA LYS A 70 1.54 -17.95 1.97
C LYS A 70 2.19 -16.60 1.71
N VAL A 71 1.36 -15.62 1.48
CA VAL A 71 1.79 -14.23 1.28
C VAL A 71 0.98 -13.31 2.17
N SER A 72 1.50 -12.11 2.41
CA SER A 72 0.83 -11.11 3.21
C SER A 72 0.12 -10.11 2.32
N VAL A 73 -1.12 -9.78 2.68
CA VAL A 73 -1.92 -8.74 2.04
C VAL A 73 -2.02 -7.58 3.02
N PRO A 74 -1.57 -6.37 2.66
CA PRO A 74 -1.63 -5.25 3.58
C PRO A 74 -3.07 -4.79 3.78
N ILE A 75 -3.42 -4.44 5.01
CA ILE A 75 -4.69 -3.81 5.32
C ILE A 75 -4.50 -2.31 5.15
N ILE A 76 -5.28 -1.70 4.26
CA ILE A 76 -5.16 -0.29 3.94
C ILE A 76 -6.26 0.46 4.67
N SER A 77 -5.88 1.44 5.49
CA SER A 77 -6.80 2.36 6.12
C SER A 77 -6.80 3.65 5.31
N LYS A 78 -7.98 4.09 4.91
CA LYS A 78 -8.16 5.33 4.13
C LYS A 78 -8.86 6.35 5.01
N ARG A 79 -8.24 7.52 5.18
CA ARG A 79 -8.72 8.55 6.07
C ARG A 79 -8.86 9.87 5.33
N ALA A 80 -9.92 10.60 5.68
CA ALA A 80 -10.06 11.99 5.24
C ALA A 80 -9.29 12.89 6.20
N ALA A 81 -8.51 13.81 5.66
CA ALA A 81 -7.73 14.75 6.45
C ALA A 81 -7.71 16.11 5.79
N GLN A 82 -7.47 17.14 6.58
CA GLN A 82 -7.35 18.52 6.09
C GLN A 82 -5.90 18.98 6.22
N VAL A 83 -5.38 19.58 5.18
CA VAL A 83 -4.03 20.13 5.20
C VAL A 83 -4.00 21.36 6.11
N ILE A 84 -3.08 21.37 7.08
CA ILE A 84 -2.86 22.47 8.01
C ILE A 84 -1.72 23.34 7.52
N SER A 85 -0.58 22.75 7.19
CA SER A 85 0.58 23.47 6.69
C SER A 85 1.38 22.61 5.72
N VAL A 86 2.14 23.26 4.86
CA VAL A 86 2.99 22.62 3.86
C VAL A 86 4.41 23.12 4.06
N SER A 87 5.33 22.20 4.26
CA SER A 87 6.75 22.51 4.28
C SER A 87 7.44 21.92 3.05
N GLU A 88 8.76 22.01 2.97
CA GLU A 88 9.50 21.54 1.79
C GLU A 88 9.34 20.05 1.56
N ASP A 89 9.44 19.26 2.64
CA ASP A 89 9.43 17.80 2.55
C ASP A 89 8.18 17.14 3.14
N PHE A 90 7.41 17.87 3.95
CA PHE A 90 6.30 17.33 4.71
C PHE A 90 5.07 18.18 4.60
N VAL A 91 3.93 17.54 4.83
CA VAL A 91 2.62 18.18 4.92
C VAL A 91 2.05 17.83 6.29
N GLN A 92 1.68 18.85 7.07
CA GLN A 92 0.95 18.62 8.31
C GLN A 92 -0.53 18.54 8.00
N VAL A 93 -1.17 17.48 8.44
CA VAL A 93 -2.60 17.26 8.21
C VAL A 93 -3.31 16.97 9.52
N MET A 94 -4.62 17.20 9.53
CA MET A 94 -5.48 16.88 10.66
C MET A 94 -6.52 15.87 10.19
N ASP A 95 -6.61 14.74 10.90
CA ASP A 95 -7.63 13.74 10.64
C ASP A 95 -9.02 14.34 10.92
N LEU A 96 -9.95 14.21 9.97
CA LEU A 96 -11.26 14.82 10.10
C LEU A 96 -12.22 14.05 11.02
N GLU A 97 -11.87 12.85 11.44
CA GLU A 97 -12.65 12.10 12.41
C GLU A 97 -12.12 12.24 13.84
N THR A 98 -10.80 12.14 14.01
CA THR A 98 -10.18 12.14 15.33
C THR A 98 -9.64 13.50 15.74
N TYR A 99 -9.45 14.40 14.77
CA TYR A 99 -8.83 15.73 14.95
C TYR A 99 -7.37 15.66 15.39
N GLU A 100 -6.75 14.49 15.32
CA GLU A 100 -5.31 14.36 15.55
C GLU A 100 -4.54 14.94 14.37
N THR A 101 -3.42 15.62 14.68
CA THR A 101 -2.54 16.16 13.66
C THR A 101 -1.30 15.27 13.54
N TYR A 102 -0.81 15.13 12.32
CA TYR A 102 0.40 14.37 12.05
C TYR A 102 1.03 14.87 10.75
N GLU A 103 2.28 14.49 10.52
CA GLU A 103 3.01 14.83 9.32
C GLU A 103 3.05 13.66 8.36
N VAL A 104 2.92 13.94 7.07
CA VAL A 104 3.07 12.97 6.00
C VAL A 104 4.06 13.51 4.98
N PRO A 105 4.77 12.65 4.25
CA PRO A 105 5.67 13.10 3.20
C PRO A 105 4.92 13.88 2.14
N LYS A 106 5.56 14.90 1.60
CA LYS A 106 5.01 15.64 0.48
C LYS A 106 4.94 14.71 -0.74
N PRO A 107 3.81 14.67 -1.48
CA PRO A 107 3.71 13.81 -2.64
C PRO A 107 4.81 14.08 -3.66
N GLU A 108 5.38 13.00 -4.21
CA GLU A 108 6.40 13.11 -5.25
C GLU A 108 5.80 13.49 -6.60
N GLU A 109 4.55 13.12 -6.83
CA GLU A 109 3.83 13.48 -8.04
C GLU A 109 3.60 14.98 -8.07
N ALA A 110 4.24 15.65 -9.03
CA ALA A 110 4.24 17.12 -9.10
C ALA A 110 2.82 17.68 -9.24
N GLU A 111 1.98 17.04 -10.03
CA GLU A 111 0.61 17.50 -10.25
C GLU A 111 -0.21 17.48 -8.95
N LEU A 112 -0.05 16.45 -8.15
CA LEU A 112 -0.72 16.36 -6.85
C LEU A 112 -0.12 17.37 -5.86
N ALA A 113 1.21 17.46 -5.81
CA ALA A 113 1.90 18.37 -4.89
C ALA A 113 1.50 19.82 -5.09
N GLU A 114 1.31 20.25 -6.34
CA GLU A 114 0.90 21.61 -6.67
C GLU A 114 -0.48 21.98 -6.14
N LYS A 115 -1.34 20.98 -5.97
CA LYS A 115 -2.73 21.19 -5.53
C LYS A 115 -2.88 21.18 -4.01
N ILE A 116 -1.81 20.83 -3.29
CA ILE A 116 -1.85 20.76 -1.84
C ILE A 116 -1.50 22.10 -1.24
N SER A 117 -2.44 22.66 -0.48
CA SER A 117 -2.28 23.92 0.24
C SER A 117 -3.12 23.89 1.51
N PRO A 118 -2.83 24.77 2.49
CA PRO A 118 -3.61 24.81 3.72
C PRO A 118 -5.10 24.94 3.45
N GLY A 119 -5.89 24.14 4.16
CA GLY A 119 -7.35 24.11 4.02
C GLY A 119 -7.89 23.08 3.06
N VAL A 120 -7.05 22.50 2.20
CA VAL A 120 -7.48 21.48 1.23
C VAL A 120 -7.68 20.15 1.93
N GLU A 121 -8.74 19.45 1.56
CA GLU A 121 -8.99 18.10 2.07
C GLU A 121 -8.31 17.05 1.17
N VAL A 122 -7.73 16.04 1.81
CA VAL A 122 -7.00 14.97 1.13
C VAL A 122 -7.41 13.61 1.67
N GLU A 123 -7.19 12.57 0.88
CA GLU A 123 -7.30 11.20 1.33
C GLU A 123 -5.90 10.68 1.69
N VAL A 124 -5.75 10.29 2.95
CA VAL A 124 -4.49 9.73 3.46
C VAL A 124 -4.65 8.21 3.61
N TRP A 125 -3.72 7.48 3.07
CA TRP A 125 -3.67 6.02 3.24
C TRP A 125 -2.64 5.68 4.31
N ASP A 126 -3.06 4.83 5.25
CA ASP A 126 -2.18 4.24 6.25
C ASP A 126 -1.99 2.78 5.88
N VAL A 127 -0.78 2.42 5.54
CA VAL A 127 -0.41 1.08 5.09
C VAL A 127 0.85 0.63 5.81
N LEU A 128 0.76 -0.44 6.56
CA LEU A 128 1.89 -0.98 7.34
C LEU A 128 2.52 0.06 8.28
N GLY A 129 1.69 0.93 8.87
CA GLY A 129 2.16 1.99 9.77
C GLY A 129 2.75 3.20 9.07
N ARG A 130 2.75 3.24 7.75
CA ARG A 130 3.24 4.36 6.94
C ARG A 130 2.07 5.09 6.31
N LYS A 131 2.15 6.42 6.29
CA LYS A 131 1.06 7.26 5.77
C LYS A 131 1.50 7.99 4.51
N ILE A 132 0.57 8.12 3.58
CA ILE A 132 0.80 8.82 2.31
C ILE A 132 -0.47 9.55 1.89
N ILE A 133 -0.31 10.75 1.34
CA ILE A 133 -1.43 11.44 0.67
C ILE A 133 -1.63 10.77 -0.68
N LYS A 134 -2.79 10.17 -0.87
CA LYS A 134 -3.07 9.43 -2.11
C LYS A 134 -3.70 10.30 -3.17
N ARG A 135 -4.60 11.20 -2.76
CA ARG A 135 -5.35 12.06 -3.68
C ARG A 135 -5.99 13.21 -2.95
N LEU A 136 -6.45 14.19 -3.70
CA LEU A 136 -7.36 15.20 -3.18
C LEU A 136 -8.73 14.56 -2.95
N ARG A 137 -9.41 15.08 -2.00
CA ARG A 137 -10.73 14.62 -1.67
C ARG A 137 -11.82 15.48 -2.32
#